data_3f1546e57d13584f35366e1d38e21c24
#
_entry.id   3f1546e57d13584f35366e1d38e21c24
#
_cell.length_a   1.000
_cell.length_b   1.000
_cell.length_c   1.000
_cell.angle_alpha   90.00
_cell.angle_beta   90.00
_cell.angle_gamma   90.00
#
_symmetry.space_group_name_H-M   'P 1'
#
loop_
_entity.id
_entity.type
_entity.pdbx_description
1 polymer ?
#
loop_
_entity_poly.entity_id
_entity_poly.type
_entity_poly.pdbx_seq_one_letter_code
_entity_poly.pdbx_strand_id
1 'polypeptide(L)'
;MEYGARRGTTENAYATRGEKDACLIDCVDGRHAEGYAREIEGLGAWARDAAYHAVLHVSPRRLDALAAAIANRSEGAACVEVLCSNPGAQLIQQALKPNSPLTNEALCAAWKGTDGKLRARLRVVRNGERLDLGGRTLRFTLAPTPRWPDLIFARDEKSQTLFTSKFFSAHVGTMEGYGDEGGLETFGEDWRFYFDCLLAPMARQVSPLLEKLTVKEENAYDERMGRRMEEWEKSGAVKKVLLRAMGKSMAGKTSSQAFEGVAKTICPAHGPVVASSVTELYREYVEWCKMQTSAGDNLSVAIIYASAYGNTGAMAQAIARGVAKTGVGAEMFNCELASPIEVEEVLKRSAGFALGAPTLGGTLPTPVQTALGAIVKEGDLEKPCGSFGSFGWSGEAVQMIDKRLTDAGFKSAFEPLRCKFKPTAETLQLCEESGTDLAQAVRKIERRKQVLERKSVGQAADGVSDTAAAVGRIVGSLCAVTTKNEDTQSAMLASWVSQASFNPPALTVAVAKERAVESFLMTGGKFNLNVLKSGGEKDVMKALLKPFAPGENRFGALDVDISETNGCAVVKQALACVECTVTKRMEAGDHWVVLAEVERGTLLDAEGVTSIHHRKTGSSY
;
A
#
# COMPACT_ATOMS: atom_id res chain seq x y z
N MET A 1 2.48 -13.60 0.46
CA MET A 1 1.21 -12.89 0.21
C MET A 1 1.42 -11.47 0.71
N GLU A 2 1.03 -10.46 -0.04
CA GLU A 2 1.11 -9.08 0.42
C GLU A 2 -0.05 -8.81 1.40
N TYR A 3 0.11 -7.80 2.26
CA TYR A 3 -0.88 -7.45 3.27
C TYR A 3 -2.27 -7.23 2.65
N GLY A 4 -3.31 -7.81 3.22
CA GLY A 4 -4.71 -7.52 2.91
C GLY A 4 -5.32 -8.20 1.68
N ALA A 5 -4.77 -9.29 1.15
CA ALA A 5 -5.37 -10.04 0.04
C ALA A 5 -6.68 -10.76 0.44
N ARG A 6 -7.76 -10.00 0.71
CA ARG A 6 -9.05 -10.53 1.20
C ARG A 6 -9.83 -11.31 0.17
N ARG A 7 -9.77 -10.87 -1.09
CA ARG A 7 -10.46 -11.50 -2.25
C ARG A 7 -9.52 -12.39 -3.06
N GLY A 8 -8.44 -12.88 -2.46
CA GLY A 8 -7.40 -13.63 -3.17
C GLY A 8 -6.46 -12.73 -3.97
N THR A 9 -5.77 -13.29 -4.93
CA THR A 9 -4.89 -12.57 -5.85
C THR A 9 -4.62 -13.40 -7.09
N THR A 10 -4.34 -12.74 -8.20
CA THR A 10 -3.74 -13.36 -9.39
C THR A 10 -2.23 -13.11 -9.40
N GLU A 11 -1.51 -13.90 -10.17
CA GLU A 11 -0.11 -13.68 -10.55
C GLU A 11 -0.06 -13.60 -12.07
N ASN A 12 0.22 -12.40 -12.58
CA ASN A 12 0.17 -12.13 -14.01
C ASN A 12 1.58 -12.02 -14.59
N ALA A 13 1.78 -12.69 -15.72
CA ALA A 13 2.90 -12.51 -16.62
C ALA A 13 2.36 -12.43 -18.05
N TYR A 14 3.11 -11.85 -18.94
CA TYR A 14 2.63 -11.53 -20.29
C TYR A 14 3.64 -11.96 -21.35
N ALA A 15 3.17 -12.04 -22.58
CA ALA A 15 4.03 -12.29 -23.74
C ALA A 15 3.62 -11.38 -24.89
N THR A 16 4.59 -10.85 -25.61
CA THR A 16 4.34 -10.07 -26.83
C THR A 16 5.25 -10.57 -27.97
N ARG A 17 4.71 -10.53 -29.18
CA ARG A 17 5.40 -11.00 -30.38
C ARG A 17 5.40 -9.95 -31.47
N GLY A 18 6.57 -9.66 -32.01
CA GLY A 18 6.76 -8.93 -33.27
C GLY A 18 6.92 -9.90 -34.45
N GLU A 19 7.36 -9.38 -35.59
CA GLU A 19 7.64 -10.17 -36.81
C GLU A 19 8.96 -10.93 -36.72
N LYS A 20 9.94 -10.39 -35.98
CA LYS A 20 11.28 -10.96 -35.83
C LYS A 20 11.44 -11.75 -34.55
N ASP A 21 11.06 -11.15 -33.44
CA ASP A 21 11.34 -11.64 -32.09
C ASP A 21 10.12 -11.56 -31.18
N ALA A 22 10.22 -12.24 -30.05
CA ALA A 22 9.24 -12.20 -28.97
C ALA A 22 9.88 -11.83 -27.65
N CYS A 23 9.08 -11.28 -26.74
CA CYS A 23 9.47 -10.94 -25.39
C CYS A 23 8.46 -11.48 -24.38
N LEU A 24 8.92 -12.26 -23.40
CA LEU A 24 8.18 -12.54 -22.18
C LEU A 24 8.31 -11.33 -21.25
N ILE A 25 7.25 -11.01 -20.52
CA ILE A 25 7.18 -9.84 -19.66
C ILE A 25 6.74 -10.24 -18.26
N ASP A 26 7.60 -9.97 -17.30
CA ASP A 26 7.51 -10.36 -15.89
C ASP A 26 7.55 -11.89 -15.67
N CYS A 27 7.44 -12.33 -14.43
CA CYS A 27 7.31 -13.72 -14.02
C CYS A 27 6.38 -13.80 -12.81
N VAL A 28 5.82 -14.98 -12.59
CA VAL A 28 4.95 -15.30 -11.46
C VAL A 28 5.76 -15.68 -10.20
N ASP A 29 5.10 -15.85 -9.06
CA ASP A 29 5.72 -16.44 -7.84
C ASP A 29 6.22 -17.87 -8.13
N GLY A 30 7.36 -18.24 -7.57
CA GLY A 30 8.01 -19.54 -7.80
C GLY A 30 7.15 -20.74 -7.45
N ARG A 31 6.16 -20.60 -6.55
CA ARG A 31 5.17 -21.66 -6.26
C ARG A 31 4.37 -22.09 -7.51
N HIS A 32 4.30 -21.23 -8.51
CA HIS A 32 3.60 -21.46 -9.76
C HIS A 32 4.54 -21.67 -10.96
N ALA A 33 5.85 -21.90 -10.69
CA ALA A 33 6.88 -22.00 -11.74
C ALA A 33 6.58 -23.06 -12.80
N GLU A 34 6.12 -24.26 -12.40
CA GLU A 34 5.75 -25.33 -13.33
C GLU A 34 4.52 -24.98 -14.17
N GLY A 35 3.50 -24.35 -13.54
CA GLY A 35 2.33 -23.86 -14.25
C GLY A 35 2.70 -22.80 -15.27
N TYR A 36 3.54 -21.85 -14.88
CA TYR A 36 4.05 -20.80 -15.74
C TYR A 36 4.81 -21.35 -16.96
N ALA A 37 5.70 -22.32 -16.75
CA ALA A 37 6.41 -22.96 -17.85
C ALA A 37 5.45 -23.67 -18.83
N ARG A 38 4.42 -24.37 -18.32
CA ARG A 38 3.37 -25.01 -19.14
C ARG A 38 2.55 -24.00 -19.94
N GLU A 39 2.18 -22.88 -19.34
CA GLU A 39 1.48 -21.80 -20.05
C GLU A 39 2.33 -21.22 -21.19
N ILE A 40 3.62 -20.97 -20.94
CA ILE A 40 4.55 -20.53 -22.00
C ILE A 40 4.64 -21.56 -23.12
N GLU A 41 4.70 -22.85 -22.81
CA GLU A 41 4.71 -23.94 -23.80
C GLU A 41 3.40 -23.99 -24.59
N GLY A 42 2.27 -23.80 -23.91
CA GLY A 42 0.93 -23.72 -24.52
C GLY A 42 0.78 -22.58 -25.52
N LEU A 43 1.49 -21.47 -25.34
CA LEU A 43 1.55 -20.37 -26.31
C LEU A 43 2.32 -20.75 -27.60
N GLY A 44 3.13 -21.81 -27.55
CA GLY A 44 3.90 -22.34 -28.65
C GLY A 44 5.36 -21.90 -28.68
N ALA A 45 6.09 -22.40 -29.68
CA ALA A 45 7.54 -22.20 -29.79
C ALA A 45 7.99 -20.74 -29.78
N TRP A 46 7.18 -19.83 -30.30
CA TRP A 46 7.50 -18.40 -30.33
C TRP A 46 7.63 -17.78 -28.93
N ALA A 47 6.83 -18.23 -27.96
CA ALA A 47 6.89 -17.77 -26.58
C ALA A 47 7.95 -18.55 -25.80
N ARG A 48 8.00 -19.88 -25.97
CA ARG A 48 8.98 -20.74 -25.30
C ARG A 48 10.42 -20.33 -25.64
N ASP A 49 10.71 -20.03 -26.90
CA ASP A 49 12.05 -19.68 -27.39
C ASP A 49 12.23 -18.16 -27.61
N ALA A 50 11.40 -17.34 -26.96
CA ALA A 50 11.46 -15.89 -27.04
C ALA A 50 12.89 -15.35 -26.83
N ALA A 51 13.33 -14.41 -27.70
CA ALA A 51 14.68 -13.87 -27.63
C ALA A 51 14.91 -13.01 -26.37
N TYR A 52 13.84 -12.48 -25.79
CA TYR A 52 13.88 -11.56 -24.65
C TYR A 52 12.94 -12.01 -23.51
N HIS A 53 13.37 -11.73 -22.29
CA HIS A 53 12.54 -11.86 -21.09
C HIS A 53 12.71 -10.59 -20.24
N ALA A 54 11.76 -9.68 -20.28
CA ALA A 54 11.77 -8.45 -19.50
C ALA A 54 11.21 -8.71 -18.09
N VAL A 55 12.07 -8.70 -17.08
CA VAL A 55 11.69 -8.84 -15.67
C VAL A 55 11.51 -7.43 -15.10
N LEU A 56 10.26 -6.99 -14.98
CA LEU A 56 9.92 -5.63 -14.60
C LEU A 56 10.19 -5.36 -13.11
N HIS A 57 10.13 -6.41 -12.29
CA HIS A 57 10.48 -6.39 -10.88
C HIS A 57 11.10 -7.73 -10.46
N VAL A 58 12.34 -7.68 -10.01
CA VAL A 58 13.08 -8.85 -9.53
C VAL A 58 12.76 -9.08 -8.05
N SER A 59 12.27 -10.28 -7.75
CA SER A 59 12.04 -10.72 -6.38
C SER A 59 12.64 -12.12 -6.20
N PRO A 60 13.28 -12.43 -5.06
CA PRO A 60 13.76 -13.77 -4.78
C PRO A 60 12.70 -14.86 -4.96
N ARG A 61 11.44 -14.53 -4.66
CA ARG A 61 10.29 -15.45 -4.83
C ARG A 61 9.94 -15.77 -6.28
N ARG A 62 10.38 -14.95 -7.25
CA ARG A 62 10.08 -15.11 -8.68
C ARG A 62 11.22 -15.76 -9.46
N LEU A 63 12.37 -15.99 -8.82
CA LEU A 63 13.55 -16.53 -9.49
C LEU A 63 13.36 -17.97 -9.96
N ASP A 64 12.58 -18.79 -9.25
CA ASP A 64 12.26 -20.16 -9.68
C ASP A 64 11.40 -20.17 -10.94
N ALA A 65 10.46 -19.24 -11.09
CA ALA A 65 9.67 -19.10 -12.32
C ALA A 65 10.54 -18.61 -13.49
N LEU A 66 11.47 -17.69 -13.26
CA LEU A 66 12.45 -17.28 -14.26
C LEU A 66 13.35 -18.45 -14.66
N ALA A 67 13.79 -19.25 -13.69
CA ALA A 67 14.58 -20.46 -13.93
C ALA A 67 13.81 -21.48 -14.79
N ALA A 68 12.53 -21.72 -14.46
CA ALA A 68 11.66 -22.64 -15.20
C ALA A 68 11.44 -22.18 -16.65
N ALA A 69 11.22 -20.88 -16.87
CA ALA A 69 11.09 -20.32 -18.22
C ALA A 69 12.37 -20.49 -19.04
N ILE A 70 13.55 -20.29 -18.45
CA ILE A 70 14.85 -20.49 -19.12
C ILE A 70 15.11 -21.98 -19.39
N ALA A 71 14.81 -22.86 -18.41
CA ALA A 71 15.02 -24.31 -18.54
C ALA A 71 14.11 -24.96 -19.61
N ASN A 72 12.89 -24.44 -19.77
CA ASN A 72 11.89 -24.97 -20.71
C ASN A 72 12.19 -24.64 -22.19
N ARG A 73 13.21 -23.85 -22.49
CA ARG A 73 13.59 -23.49 -23.86
C ARG A 73 14.07 -24.71 -24.65
N SER A 74 13.82 -24.69 -25.95
CA SER A 74 14.23 -25.76 -26.86
C SER A 74 15.75 -26.00 -26.80
N GLU A 75 16.14 -27.24 -27.02
CA GLU A 75 17.52 -27.59 -27.20
C GLU A 75 18.06 -26.91 -28.49
N GLY A 76 19.14 -26.12 -28.34
CA GLY A 76 19.68 -25.31 -29.43
C GLY A 76 19.05 -23.91 -29.61
N ALA A 77 18.06 -23.53 -28.83
CA ALA A 77 17.55 -22.16 -28.84
C ALA A 77 18.66 -21.15 -28.52
N ALA A 78 18.59 -19.97 -29.16
CA ALA A 78 19.54 -18.88 -28.89
C ALA A 78 19.48 -18.44 -27.43
N CYS A 79 20.59 -17.91 -26.88
CA CYS A 79 20.66 -17.38 -25.53
C CYS A 79 19.63 -16.26 -25.34
N VAL A 80 18.76 -16.38 -24.30
CA VAL A 80 17.76 -15.34 -23.99
C VAL A 80 18.42 -14.13 -23.32
N GLU A 81 18.03 -12.94 -23.73
CA GLU A 81 18.39 -11.72 -23.01
C GLU A 81 17.37 -11.43 -21.91
N VAL A 82 17.82 -11.50 -20.66
CA VAL A 82 17.02 -11.13 -19.50
C VAL A 82 17.19 -9.63 -19.25
N LEU A 83 16.12 -8.87 -19.57
CA LEU A 83 16.08 -7.42 -19.49
C LEU A 83 15.59 -7.00 -18.11
N CYS A 84 16.34 -6.16 -17.41
CA CYS A 84 15.96 -5.61 -16.11
C CYS A 84 16.67 -4.28 -15.85
N SER A 85 16.31 -3.61 -14.75
CA SER A 85 17.06 -2.43 -14.28
C SER A 85 18.43 -2.82 -13.71
N ASN A 86 19.28 -1.83 -13.46
CA ASN A 86 20.57 -2.09 -12.82
C ASN A 86 20.47 -2.71 -11.42
N PRO A 87 19.58 -2.24 -10.50
CA PRO A 87 19.35 -2.93 -9.23
C PRO A 87 18.81 -4.35 -9.41
N GLY A 88 17.91 -4.57 -10.36
CA GLY A 88 17.42 -5.91 -10.69
C GLY A 88 18.53 -6.85 -11.18
N ALA A 89 19.42 -6.35 -12.04
CA ALA A 89 20.57 -7.12 -12.51
C ALA A 89 21.52 -7.51 -11.36
N GLN A 90 21.74 -6.62 -10.40
CA GLN A 90 22.56 -6.92 -9.20
C GLN A 90 21.92 -8.04 -8.37
N LEU A 91 20.59 -8.04 -8.18
CA LEU A 91 19.87 -9.09 -7.46
C LEU A 91 20.00 -10.45 -8.17
N ILE A 92 19.80 -10.48 -9.49
CA ILE A 92 19.97 -11.72 -10.28
C ILE A 92 21.43 -12.20 -10.23
N GLN A 93 22.41 -11.30 -10.34
CA GLN A 93 23.84 -11.66 -10.23
C GLN A 93 24.17 -12.25 -8.85
N GLN A 94 23.60 -11.72 -7.78
CA GLN A 94 23.77 -12.31 -6.45
C GLN A 94 23.13 -13.69 -6.34
N ALA A 95 21.96 -13.90 -6.95
CA ALA A 95 21.30 -15.20 -7.00
C ALA A 95 22.08 -16.25 -7.81
N LEU A 96 22.89 -15.82 -8.78
CA LEU A 96 23.77 -16.67 -9.59
C LEU A 96 25.14 -16.93 -8.95
N LYS A 97 25.53 -16.24 -7.86
CA LYS A 97 26.81 -16.45 -7.19
C LYS A 97 26.72 -17.64 -6.23
N PRO A 98 27.67 -18.61 -6.30
CA PRO A 98 27.79 -19.64 -5.29
C PRO A 98 28.02 -19.04 -3.90
N ASN A 99 27.40 -19.61 -2.86
CA ASN A 99 27.56 -19.19 -1.46
C ASN A 99 27.06 -17.77 -1.13
N SER A 100 26.24 -17.15 -1.99
CA SER A 100 25.51 -15.93 -1.65
C SER A 100 24.31 -16.27 -0.77
N PRO A 101 23.89 -15.41 0.17
CA PRO A 101 22.63 -15.57 0.90
C PRO A 101 21.38 -15.62 0.00
N LEU A 102 21.50 -15.14 -1.24
CA LEU A 102 20.44 -15.13 -2.24
C LEU A 102 20.63 -16.20 -3.32
N THR A 103 21.61 -17.13 -3.19
CA THR A 103 21.85 -18.17 -4.20
C THR A 103 20.56 -18.93 -4.51
N ASN A 104 20.22 -19.00 -5.82
CA ASN A 104 19.12 -19.80 -6.32
C ASN A 104 19.67 -20.91 -7.23
N GLU A 105 19.65 -22.15 -6.73
CA GLU A 105 20.24 -23.30 -7.43
C GLU A 105 19.52 -23.60 -8.76
N ALA A 106 18.19 -23.51 -8.80
CA ALA A 106 17.42 -23.72 -10.01
C ALA A 106 17.79 -22.70 -11.09
N LEU A 107 17.95 -21.42 -10.72
CA LEU A 107 18.37 -20.38 -11.64
C LEU A 107 19.81 -20.61 -12.12
N CYS A 108 20.72 -21.00 -11.24
CA CYS A 108 22.11 -21.32 -11.61
C CYS A 108 22.17 -22.46 -12.63
N ALA A 109 21.40 -23.53 -12.42
CA ALA A 109 21.32 -24.66 -13.33
C ALA A 109 20.68 -24.28 -14.69
N ALA A 110 19.60 -23.52 -14.67
CA ALA A 110 18.92 -23.06 -15.89
C ALA A 110 19.78 -22.07 -16.69
N TRP A 111 20.55 -21.22 -16.02
CA TRP A 111 21.40 -20.20 -16.64
C TRP A 111 22.55 -20.80 -17.45
N LYS A 112 23.12 -21.89 -16.95
CA LYS A 112 24.12 -22.71 -17.63
C LYS A 112 23.46 -24.03 -17.96
N GLY A 113 23.12 -24.28 -19.21
CA GLY A 113 22.53 -25.55 -19.61
C GLY A 113 23.38 -26.76 -19.22
N THR A 114 22.79 -27.95 -19.29
CA THR A 114 23.46 -29.24 -18.98
C THR A 114 24.70 -29.49 -19.85
N ASP A 115 24.76 -28.86 -21.02
CA ASP A 115 25.91 -28.88 -21.95
C ASP A 115 26.98 -27.82 -21.60
N GLY A 116 26.81 -27.09 -20.51
CA GLY A 116 27.71 -26.02 -20.06
C GLY A 116 27.62 -24.72 -20.85
N LYS A 117 26.75 -24.64 -21.87
CA LYS A 117 26.55 -23.43 -22.64
C LYS A 117 25.65 -22.44 -21.91
N LEU A 118 25.92 -21.17 -22.10
CA LEU A 118 25.11 -20.10 -21.51
C LEU A 118 23.74 -20.02 -22.21
N ARG A 119 22.66 -20.23 -21.45
CA ARG A 119 21.28 -20.15 -21.95
C ARG A 119 20.63 -18.79 -21.75
N ALA A 120 21.13 -17.98 -20.81
CA ALA A 120 20.63 -16.64 -20.54
C ALA A 120 21.75 -15.65 -20.28
N ARG A 121 21.56 -14.39 -20.65
CA ARG A 121 22.46 -13.28 -20.34
C ARG A 121 21.69 -12.08 -19.84
N LEU A 122 22.27 -11.32 -18.90
CA LEU A 122 21.67 -10.08 -18.41
C LEU A 122 21.90 -8.93 -19.37
N ARG A 123 20.87 -8.14 -19.57
CA ARG A 123 20.93 -6.85 -20.24
C ARG A 123 20.25 -5.79 -19.37
N VAL A 124 21.00 -4.79 -18.94
CA VAL A 124 20.48 -3.67 -18.18
C VAL A 124 19.82 -2.68 -19.12
N VAL A 125 18.53 -2.42 -18.94
CA VAL A 125 17.79 -1.42 -19.73
C VAL A 125 17.95 -0.02 -19.15
N ARG A 126 17.94 0.98 -20.04
CA ARG A 126 18.00 2.40 -19.69
C ARG A 126 16.62 3.04 -19.76
N ASN A 127 16.45 4.15 -19.06
CA ASN A 127 15.21 4.92 -19.16
C ASN A 127 14.99 5.43 -20.58
N GLY A 128 13.80 5.17 -21.15
CA GLY A 128 13.44 5.51 -22.54
C GLY A 128 14.02 4.57 -23.61
N GLU A 129 14.74 3.50 -23.22
CA GLU A 129 15.27 2.52 -24.18
C GLU A 129 14.15 1.83 -24.94
N ARG A 130 14.36 1.64 -26.24
CA ARG A 130 13.44 0.95 -27.13
C ARG A 130 14.01 -0.38 -27.58
N LEU A 131 13.18 -1.42 -27.51
CA LEU A 131 13.46 -2.76 -28.02
C LEU A 131 12.56 -3.03 -29.22
N ASP A 132 13.15 -3.15 -30.41
CA ASP A 132 12.42 -3.50 -31.64
C ASP A 132 12.31 -5.02 -31.76
N LEU A 133 11.07 -5.51 -31.81
CA LEU A 133 10.75 -6.92 -32.04
C LEU A 133 10.37 -7.24 -33.50
N GLY A 134 10.54 -6.28 -34.40
CA GLY A 134 10.08 -6.35 -35.78
C GLY A 134 8.64 -5.87 -35.92
N GLY A 135 8.46 -4.60 -36.30
CA GLY A 135 7.15 -3.97 -36.44
C GLY A 135 6.36 -3.78 -35.12
N ARG A 136 7.00 -4.04 -34.00
CA ARG A 136 6.50 -3.82 -32.64
C ARG A 136 7.66 -3.38 -31.74
N THR A 137 7.49 -2.31 -31.02
CA THR A 137 8.54 -1.71 -30.18
C THR A 137 8.08 -1.67 -28.72
N LEU A 138 8.92 -2.20 -27.82
CA LEU A 138 8.77 -2.02 -26.38
C LEU A 138 9.65 -0.87 -25.91
N ARG A 139 9.06 0.11 -25.26
CA ARG A 139 9.76 1.23 -24.60
C ARG A 139 9.79 1.01 -23.09
N PHE A 140 10.99 1.14 -22.49
CA PHE A 140 11.18 0.95 -21.06
C PHE A 140 11.24 2.28 -20.31
N THR A 141 10.57 2.36 -19.16
CA THR A 141 10.60 3.52 -18.25
C THR A 141 11.02 3.07 -16.87
N LEU A 142 12.08 3.65 -16.32
CA LEU A 142 12.51 3.35 -14.95
C LEU A 142 11.53 3.98 -13.95
N ALA A 143 11.00 3.16 -13.04
CA ALA A 143 9.99 3.54 -12.08
C ALA A 143 10.37 3.15 -10.63
N PRO A 144 11.59 3.48 -10.16
CA PRO A 144 12.05 3.07 -8.84
C PRO A 144 11.21 3.72 -7.74
N THR A 145 10.89 2.92 -6.72
CA THR A 145 10.30 3.39 -5.47
C THR A 145 11.13 2.86 -4.29
N PRO A 146 11.00 3.42 -3.08
CA PRO A 146 11.71 2.90 -1.90
C PRO A 146 11.45 1.42 -1.64
N ARG A 147 10.27 0.91 -1.99
CA ARG A 147 9.89 -0.49 -1.85
C ARG A 147 10.40 -1.37 -2.98
N TRP A 148 10.39 -0.85 -4.20
CA TRP A 148 10.79 -1.56 -5.43
C TRP A 148 11.82 -0.70 -6.20
N PRO A 149 13.08 -0.68 -5.74
CA PRO A 149 14.11 0.18 -6.35
C PRO A 149 14.51 -0.26 -7.75
N ASP A 150 14.17 -1.48 -8.11
CA ASP A 150 14.45 -2.11 -9.41
C ASP A 150 13.29 -2.01 -10.41
N LEU A 151 12.14 -1.47 -10.01
CA LEU A 151 10.92 -1.45 -10.83
C LEU A 151 11.13 -0.70 -12.15
N ILE A 152 10.68 -1.31 -13.23
CA ILE A 152 10.56 -0.70 -14.56
C ILE A 152 9.16 -0.92 -15.12
N PHE A 153 8.72 -0.03 -16.00
CA PHE A 153 7.55 -0.22 -16.84
C PHE A 153 7.99 -0.54 -18.25
N ALA A 154 7.19 -1.32 -18.98
CA ALA A 154 7.36 -1.53 -20.41
C ALA A 154 6.09 -1.13 -21.15
N ARG A 155 6.22 -0.38 -22.26
CA ARG A 155 5.09 0.00 -23.10
C ARG A 155 5.28 -0.54 -24.50
N ASP A 156 4.29 -1.26 -24.98
CA ASP A 156 4.18 -1.60 -26.41
C ASP A 156 3.59 -0.41 -27.16
N GLU A 157 4.41 0.25 -27.96
CA GLU A 157 4.01 1.46 -28.69
C GLU A 157 2.95 1.19 -29.76
N LYS A 158 2.90 -0.03 -30.35
CA LYS A 158 1.95 -0.41 -31.38
C LYS A 158 0.53 -0.66 -30.82
N SER A 159 0.42 -1.46 -29.78
CA SER A 159 -0.87 -1.78 -29.16
C SER A 159 -1.28 -0.75 -28.09
N GLN A 160 -0.40 0.15 -27.71
CA GLN A 160 -0.57 1.06 -26.57
C GLN A 160 -0.86 0.31 -25.26
N THR A 161 -0.19 -0.84 -25.08
CA THR A 161 -0.30 -1.64 -23.86
C THR A 161 0.84 -1.28 -22.90
N LEU A 162 0.50 -0.93 -21.66
CA LEU A 162 1.44 -0.56 -20.61
C LEU A 162 1.54 -1.69 -19.58
N PHE A 163 2.70 -2.29 -19.44
CA PHE A 163 3.03 -3.30 -18.44
C PHE A 163 3.65 -2.60 -17.23
N THR A 164 2.98 -2.68 -16.08
CA THR A 164 3.29 -1.84 -14.91
C THR A 164 3.77 -2.61 -13.70
N SER A 165 3.82 -3.95 -13.79
CA SER A 165 4.14 -4.82 -12.65
C SER A 165 3.33 -4.43 -11.39
N LYS A 166 3.90 -3.75 -10.42
CA LYS A 166 3.27 -3.43 -9.14
C LYS A 166 2.28 -2.25 -9.15
N PHE A 167 2.35 -1.37 -10.15
CA PHE A 167 1.40 -0.26 -10.24
C PHE A 167 0.09 -0.71 -10.88
N PHE A 168 -1.01 -0.08 -10.47
CA PHE A 168 -2.38 -0.39 -10.92
C PHE A 168 -2.83 -1.83 -10.64
N SER A 169 -2.12 -2.53 -9.76
CA SER A 169 -2.48 -3.87 -9.29
C SER A 169 -3.62 -3.84 -8.29
N ALA A 170 -4.33 -4.96 -8.17
CA ALA A 170 -5.30 -5.22 -7.12
C ALA A 170 -5.17 -6.67 -6.62
N HIS A 171 -5.37 -6.89 -5.31
CA HIS A 171 -5.43 -8.25 -4.76
C HIS A 171 -6.86 -8.78 -4.83
N VAL A 172 -7.22 -9.26 -6.00
CA VAL A 172 -8.49 -9.91 -6.27
C VAL A 172 -8.25 -11.13 -7.17
N GLY A 173 -8.83 -12.27 -6.77
CA GLY A 173 -8.87 -13.47 -7.60
C GLY A 173 -10.06 -13.38 -8.53
N THR A 174 -9.83 -13.41 -9.85
CA THR A 174 -10.88 -13.47 -10.85
C THR A 174 -10.96 -14.90 -11.39
N MET A 175 -12.15 -15.49 -11.33
CA MET A 175 -12.41 -16.84 -11.86
C MET A 175 -12.81 -16.82 -13.34
N GLU A 176 -13.34 -15.69 -13.82
CA GLU A 176 -13.92 -15.51 -15.16
C GLU A 176 -13.29 -14.28 -15.82
N GLY A 177 -12.49 -14.51 -16.85
CA GLY A 177 -11.89 -13.46 -17.67
C GLY A 177 -10.72 -12.72 -17.02
N TYR A 178 -9.89 -12.12 -17.85
CA TYR A 178 -8.73 -11.35 -17.39
C TYR A 178 -8.98 -9.84 -17.36
N GLY A 179 -10.19 -9.40 -17.74
CA GLY A 179 -10.55 -7.98 -17.90
C GLY A 179 -11.12 -7.33 -16.65
N ASP A 180 -11.20 -6.01 -16.70
CA ASP A 180 -11.81 -5.15 -15.66
C ASP A 180 -13.27 -4.83 -15.99
N GLU A 181 -14.06 -5.81 -16.37
CA GLU A 181 -15.49 -5.64 -16.64
C GLU A 181 -16.21 -5.08 -15.40
N GLY A 182 -16.96 -3.98 -15.57
CA GLY A 182 -17.53 -3.20 -14.47
C GLY A 182 -16.58 -2.15 -13.87
N GLY A 183 -15.32 -2.11 -14.26
CA GLY A 183 -14.38 -1.03 -13.97
C GLY A 183 -14.26 -0.66 -12.49
N LEU A 184 -14.22 0.64 -12.21
CA LEU A 184 -14.12 1.16 -10.83
C LEU A 184 -15.32 0.77 -9.96
N GLU A 185 -16.47 0.48 -10.54
CA GLU A 185 -17.64 0.07 -9.78
C GLU A 185 -17.43 -1.32 -9.14
N THR A 186 -16.73 -2.23 -9.83
CA THR A 186 -16.46 -3.59 -9.40
C THR A 186 -15.15 -3.72 -8.63
N PHE A 187 -14.09 -3.03 -9.08
CA PHE A 187 -12.71 -3.22 -8.59
C PHE A 187 -12.13 -2.00 -7.88
N GLY A 188 -12.86 -0.87 -7.82
CA GLY A 188 -12.35 0.39 -7.28
C GLY A 188 -11.87 0.27 -5.83
N GLU A 189 -12.58 -0.49 -4.99
CA GLU A 189 -12.15 -0.75 -3.61
C GLU A 189 -10.86 -1.59 -3.53
N ASP A 190 -10.70 -2.57 -4.40
CA ASP A 190 -9.51 -3.43 -4.40
C ASP A 190 -8.28 -2.66 -4.86
N TRP A 191 -8.41 -1.83 -5.91
CA TRP A 191 -7.35 -0.92 -6.34
C TRP A 191 -7.01 0.12 -5.26
N ARG A 192 -8.04 0.72 -4.64
CA ARG A 192 -7.84 1.68 -3.55
C ARG A 192 -7.16 1.02 -2.36
N PHE A 193 -7.59 -0.17 -1.96
CA PHE A 193 -6.98 -0.91 -0.86
C PHE A 193 -5.52 -1.28 -1.15
N TYR A 194 -5.23 -1.73 -2.37
CA TYR A 194 -3.87 -2.00 -2.82
C TYR A 194 -3.01 -0.73 -2.76
N PHE A 195 -3.54 0.39 -3.27
CA PHE A 195 -2.87 1.69 -3.22
C PHE A 195 -2.57 2.10 -1.78
N ASP A 196 -3.54 2.07 -0.90
CA ASP A 196 -3.41 2.50 0.50
C ASP A 196 -2.36 1.65 1.26
N CYS A 197 -2.31 0.34 1.00
CA CYS A 197 -1.34 -0.55 1.64
C CYS A 197 0.09 -0.41 1.10
N LEU A 198 0.26 -0.15 -0.20
CA LEU A 198 1.53 -0.35 -0.87
C LEU A 198 2.12 0.91 -1.52
N LEU A 199 1.30 1.83 -1.97
CA LEU A 199 1.70 3.03 -2.71
C LEU A 199 1.47 4.33 -1.95
N ALA A 200 0.40 4.45 -1.18
CA ALA A 200 0.10 5.65 -0.38
C ALA A 200 1.26 6.04 0.56
N PRO A 201 1.95 5.08 1.21
CA PRO A 201 3.13 5.40 2.02
C PRO A 201 4.28 6.05 1.24
N MET A 202 4.25 5.95 -0.08
CA MET A 202 5.27 6.47 -1.01
C MET A 202 4.67 7.45 -2.02
N ALA A 203 3.52 8.07 -1.73
CA ALA A 203 2.78 8.90 -2.67
C ALA A 203 3.62 10.04 -3.27
N ARG A 204 4.57 10.61 -2.49
CA ARG A 204 5.50 11.64 -2.98
C ARG A 204 6.46 11.13 -4.07
N GLN A 205 6.83 9.84 -4.02
CA GLN A 205 7.66 9.19 -5.04
C GLN A 205 6.80 8.66 -6.19
N VAL A 206 5.57 8.23 -5.91
CA VAL A 206 4.62 7.70 -6.90
C VAL A 206 4.11 8.80 -7.83
N SER A 207 3.77 9.99 -7.32
CA SER A 207 3.22 11.09 -8.12
C SER A 207 4.11 11.48 -9.32
N PRO A 208 5.43 11.70 -9.15
CA PRO A 208 6.31 11.99 -10.30
C PRO A 208 6.42 10.84 -11.30
N LEU A 209 6.22 9.59 -10.86
CA LEU A 209 6.23 8.43 -11.76
C LEU A 209 4.96 8.39 -12.63
N LEU A 210 3.81 8.74 -12.07
CA LEU A 210 2.56 8.88 -12.82
C LEU A 210 2.68 10.00 -13.88
N GLU A 211 3.30 11.13 -13.53
CA GLU A 211 3.55 12.23 -14.48
C GLU A 211 4.41 11.80 -15.68
N LYS A 212 5.41 10.93 -15.45
CA LYS A 212 6.25 10.37 -16.53
C LYS A 212 5.48 9.52 -17.54
N LEU A 213 4.31 9.02 -17.16
CA LEU A 213 3.45 8.24 -18.03
C LEU A 213 2.57 9.11 -18.93
N THR A 214 2.70 10.44 -18.92
CA THR A 214 1.93 11.32 -19.78
C THR A 214 2.61 11.54 -21.14
N VAL A 215 1.82 11.73 -22.20
CA VAL A 215 2.34 12.02 -23.56
C VAL A 215 3.21 13.27 -23.56
N LYS A 216 2.89 14.25 -22.74
CA LYS A 216 3.63 15.51 -22.63
C LYS A 216 5.07 15.32 -22.14
N GLU A 217 5.25 14.46 -21.12
CA GLU A 217 6.57 14.15 -20.57
C GLU A 217 7.35 13.17 -21.46
N GLU A 218 6.69 12.27 -22.15
CA GLU A 218 7.32 11.40 -23.14
C GLU A 218 7.93 12.22 -24.27
N ASN A 219 7.17 13.16 -24.84
CA ASN A 219 7.66 14.04 -25.90
C ASN A 219 8.79 14.96 -25.42
N ALA A 220 8.66 15.55 -24.23
CA ALA A 220 9.71 16.39 -23.65
C ALA A 220 10.98 15.60 -23.30
N TYR A 221 10.87 14.32 -22.98
CA TYR A 221 12.03 13.44 -22.77
C TYR A 221 12.74 13.14 -24.10
N ASP A 222 11.98 12.79 -25.13
CA ASP A 222 12.54 12.49 -26.46
C ASP A 222 13.23 13.71 -27.09
N GLU A 223 12.65 14.91 -26.95
CA GLU A 223 13.29 16.17 -27.39
C GLU A 223 14.55 16.50 -26.60
N ARG A 224 14.56 16.23 -25.27
CA ARG A 224 15.76 16.44 -24.44
C ARG A 224 16.87 15.46 -24.80
N MET A 225 16.52 14.20 -25.08
CA MET A 225 17.49 13.20 -25.51
C MET A 225 18.01 13.47 -26.91
N GLY A 226 17.15 13.86 -27.84
CA GLY A 226 17.55 14.26 -29.21
C GLY A 226 18.56 15.42 -29.19
N ARG A 227 18.26 16.50 -28.45
CA ARG A 227 19.19 17.63 -28.27
C ARG A 227 20.52 17.22 -27.64
N ARG A 228 20.51 16.32 -26.66
CA ARG A 228 21.73 15.81 -26.00
C ARG A 228 22.57 14.94 -26.94
N MET A 229 21.96 14.16 -27.81
CA MET A 229 22.68 13.38 -28.82
C MET A 229 23.33 14.29 -29.87
N GLU A 230 22.61 15.32 -30.35
CA GLU A 230 23.15 16.32 -31.25
C GLU A 230 24.30 17.15 -30.63
N GLU A 231 24.20 17.52 -29.35
CA GLU A 231 25.26 18.18 -28.59
C GLU A 231 26.46 17.26 -28.36
N TRP A 232 26.21 15.95 -28.14
CA TRP A 232 27.28 14.97 -27.96
C TRP A 232 28.02 14.67 -29.27
N GLU A 233 27.32 14.61 -30.39
CA GLU A 233 27.90 14.48 -31.71
C GLU A 233 28.72 15.75 -32.13
N LYS A 234 28.28 16.91 -31.65
CA LYS A 234 28.97 18.19 -31.89
C LYS A 234 30.14 18.48 -30.94
N SER A 235 30.14 17.86 -29.76
CA SER A 235 31.17 18.09 -28.73
C SER A 235 32.13 16.91 -28.59
N GLY A 236 33.02 16.73 -29.52
CA GLY A 236 34.07 15.71 -29.46
C GLY A 236 35.08 15.87 -28.32
N ALA A 237 34.65 15.98 -27.05
CA ALA A 237 35.48 15.76 -25.85
C ALA A 237 34.74 16.01 -24.53
N VAL A 238 34.79 15.01 -23.66
CA VAL A 238 34.92 15.09 -22.18
C VAL A 238 34.30 16.28 -21.46
N LYS A 239 33.12 16.04 -20.81
CA LYS A 239 32.82 16.62 -19.49
C LYS A 239 31.84 15.72 -18.70
N LYS A 240 32.40 14.79 -17.96
CA LYS A 240 31.79 14.21 -16.76
C LYS A 240 31.83 15.28 -15.66
N VAL A 241 30.78 15.92 -15.33
CA VAL A 241 30.50 16.73 -14.13
C VAL A 241 29.60 17.89 -14.55
N LEU A 242 28.29 17.74 -14.48
CA LEU A 242 27.34 18.83 -14.19
C LEU A 242 25.87 18.38 -14.41
N LEU A 243 25.44 17.28 -13.78
CA LEU A 243 24.04 16.82 -13.85
C LEU A 243 23.45 16.50 -12.47
N ARG A 244 23.88 17.27 -11.45
CA ARG A 244 23.35 17.12 -10.08
C ARG A 244 22.56 18.32 -9.55
N ALA A 245 22.28 19.31 -10.37
CA ALA A 245 21.67 20.54 -9.87
C ALA A 245 20.64 21.12 -10.83
N MET A 246 19.53 20.45 -11.09
CA MET A 246 18.30 21.12 -11.58
C MET A 246 17.07 20.24 -11.33
N GLY A 247 16.81 19.90 -10.07
CA GLY A 247 15.49 19.53 -9.60
C GLY A 247 14.72 20.79 -9.20
N LYS A 248 14.10 21.47 -10.13
CA LYS A 248 13.03 22.41 -9.82
C LYS A 248 11.74 21.92 -10.46
N SER A 249 10.85 21.48 -9.60
CA SER A 249 9.44 21.25 -9.85
C SER A 249 8.83 22.43 -10.59
N MET A 250 8.31 22.19 -11.79
CA MET A 250 7.31 23.07 -12.40
C MET A 250 5.94 22.44 -12.16
N ALA A 251 5.27 22.88 -11.12
CA ALA A 251 3.85 22.61 -10.90
C ALA A 251 3.04 23.27 -12.04
N GLY A 252 2.69 22.51 -13.06
CA GLY A 252 1.85 22.94 -14.18
C GLY A 252 0.77 21.91 -14.42
N LYS A 253 -0.47 22.33 -14.25
CA LYS A 253 -1.77 21.69 -14.58
C LYS A 253 -1.66 20.32 -15.26
N THR A 254 -1.76 19.26 -14.47
CA THR A 254 -1.95 17.88 -14.93
C THR A 254 -3.37 17.76 -15.46
N SER A 255 -3.57 17.80 -16.78
CA SER A 255 -4.85 17.46 -17.36
C SER A 255 -4.92 15.95 -17.58
N SER A 256 -6.02 15.34 -17.15
CA SER A 256 -6.37 13.95 -17.44
C SER A 256 -6.33 13.60 -18.93
N GLN A 257 -6.46 14.57 -19.81
CA GLN A 257 -6.31 14.46 -21.26
C GLN A 257 -4.89 14.05 -21.71
N ALA A 258 -3.87 14.28 -20.89
CA ALA A 258 -2.49 13.93 -21.25
C ALA A 258 -2.19 12.43 -21.18
N PHE A 259 -3.03 11.64 -20.50
CA PHE A 259 -2.86 10.18 -20.40
C PHE A 259 -3.62 9.39 -21.49
N GLU A 260 -4.68 9.98 -22.08
CA GLU A 260 -5.53 9.32 -23.09
C GLU A 260 -4.78 8.79 -24.34
N GLY A 261 -3.57 9.26 -24.62
CA GLY A 261 -2.74 8.77 -25.72
C GLY A 261 -1.65 7.78 -25.32
N VAL A 262 -1.46 7.53 -24.04
CA VAL A 262 -0.33 6.73 -23.54
C VAL A 262 -0.65 5.24 -23.48
N ALA A 263 -1.81 4.86 -22.96
CA ALA A 263 -2.19 3.46 -22.84
C ALA A 263 -3.69 3.26 -23.12
N LYS A 264 -3.98 2.22 -23.88
CA LYS A 264 -5.34 1.66 -24.05
C LYS A 264 -5.58 0.50 -23.11
N THR A 265 -4.51 -0.13 -22.65
CA THR A 265 -4.55 -1.29 -21.77
C THR A 265 -3.41 -1.19 -20.77
N ILE A 266 -3.70 -1.46 -19.51
CA ILE A 266 -2.69 -1.61 -18.44
C ILE A 266 -2.66 -3.07 -18.00
N CYS A 267 -1.44 -3.62 -17.94
CA CYS A 267 -1.16 -5.00 -17.59
C CYS A 267 -0.37 -5.05 -16.26
N PRO A 268 -1.05 -5.16 -15.11
CA PRO A 268 -0.41 -5.21 -13.80
C PRO A 268 0.03 -6.62 -13.43
N ALA A 269 0.89 -6.75 -12.40
CA ALA A 269 1.30 -8.07 -11.88
C ALA A 269 0.21 -8.82 -11.11
N HIS A 270 -0.81 -8.11 -10.62
CA HIS A 270 -1.90 -8.70 -9.83
C HIS A 270 -3.24 -8.04 -10.18
N GLY A 271 -4.31 -8.84 -10.14
CA GLY A 271 -5.66 -8.37 -10.43
C GLY A 271 -5.98 -8.35 -11.92
N PRO A 272 -7.07 -7.68 -12.34
CA PRO A 272 -7.52 -7.67 -13.71
C PRO A 272 -6.59 -6.88 -14.64
N VAL A 273 -6.56 -7.26 -15.90
CA VAL A 273 -6.04 -6.41 -16.98
C VAL A 273 -7.01 -5.25 -17.16
N VAL A 274 -6.50 -4.02 -17.07
CA VAL A 274 -7.32 -2.81 -17.14
C VAL A 274 -7.44 -2.35 -18.58
N ALA A 275 -8.62 -2.42 -19.15
CA ALA A 275 -8.93 -1.99 -20.51
C ALA A 275 -10.15 -1.07 -20.58
N SER A 276 -11.13 -1.27 -19.69
CA SER A 276 -12.38 -0.51 -19.67
C SER A 276 -12.26 0.80 -18.89
N SER A 277 -11.43 0.84 -17.83
CA SER A 277 -11.31 1.96 -16.90
C SER A 277 -9.91 2.57 -16.80
N VAL A 278 -9.13 2.48 -17.88
CA VAL A 278 -7.72 2.93 -17.90
C VAL A 278 -7.56 4.40 -17.45
N THR A 279 -8.32 5.30 -18.06
CA THR A 279 -8.23 6.74 -17.77
C THR A 279 -8.78 7.08 -16.40
N GLU A 280 -9.87 6.45 -16.01
CA GLU A 280 -10.52 6.62 -14.72
C GLU A 280 -9.59 6.17 -13.59
N LEU A 281 -9.01 4.97 -13.71
CA LEU A 281 -8.07 4.43 -12.72
C LEU A 281 -6.80 5.29 -12.60
N TYR A 282 -6.28 5.79 -13.72
CA TYR A 282 -5.16 6.72 -13.68
C TYR A 282 -5.50 8.01 -12.92
N ARG A 283 -6.70 8.59 -13.17
CA ARG A 283 -7.19 9.79 -12.45
C ARG A 283 -7.30 9.52 -10.95
N GLU A 284 -7.85 8.37 -10.57
CA GLU A 284 -7.97 7.96 -9.17
C GLU A 284 -6.57 7.87 -8.52
N TYR A 285 -5.60 7.25 -9.16
CA TYR A 285 -4.23 7.19 -8.64
C TYR A 285 -3.61 8.57 -8.43
N VAL A 286 -3.83 9.50 -9.36
CA VAL A 286 -3.36 10.89 -9.22
C VAL A 286 -4.06 11.59 -8.05
N GLU A 287 -5.37 11.44 -7.91
CA GLU A 287 -6.12 12.03 -6.81
C GLU A 287 -5.74 11.41 -5.45
N TRP A 288 -5.56 10.09 -5.40
CA TRP A 288 -5.09 9.41 -4.18
C TRP A 288 -3.69 9.88 -3.77
N CYS A 289 -2.79 10.09 -4.72
CA CYS A 289 -1.49 10.69 -4.44
C CYS A 289 -1.62 12.12 -3.91
N LYS A 290 -2.49 12.94 -4.52
CA LYS A 290 -2.74 14.32 -4.06
C LYS A 290 -3.31 14.33 -2.64
N MET A 291 -4.28 13.47 -2.33
CA MET A 291 -4.84 13.34 -0.98
C MET A 291 -3.74 13.07 0.05
N GLN A 292 -2.81 12.16 -0.27
CA GLN A 292 -1.69 11.82 0.62
C GLN A 292 -0.64 12.93 0.74
N THR A 293 -0.50 13.76 -0.29
CA THR A 293 0.52 14.83 -0.32
C THR A 293 -0.02 16.21 0.05
N SER A 294 -1.33 16.44 -0.09
CA SER A 294 -2.02 17.72 0.15
C SER A 294 -2.71 17.79 1.51
N ALA A 295 -2.64 16.74 2.32
CA ALA A 295 -3.12 16.80 3.71
C ALA A 295 -2.49 18.02 4.37
N GLY A 296 -3.30 19.03 4.63
CA GLY A 296 -3.03 20.47 4.75
C GLY A 296 -1.94 20.95 5.70
N ASP A 297 -1.19 20.09 6.36
CA ASP A 297 -0.15 20.47 7.33
C ASP A 297 1.25 19.94 6.99
N ASN A 298 1.49 19.38 5.80
CA ASN A 298 2.77 18.75 5.44
C ASN A 298 3.31 17.73 6.46
N LEU A 299 2.44 17.20 7.31
CA LEU A 299 2.82 16.24 8.34
C LEU A 299 3.12 14.88 7.71
N SER A 300 4.29 14.35 8.01
CA SER A 300 4.66 12.99 7.64
C SER A 300 5.28 12.22 8.80
N VAL A 301 5.18 10.90 8.75
CA VAL A 301 5.82 9.96 9.68
C VAL A 301 6.82 9.12 8.90
N ALA A 302 8.05 9.02 9.39
CA ALA A 302 9.07 8.15 8.84
C ALA A 302 8.93 6.74 9.41
N ILE A 303 8.82 5.70 8.58
CA ILE A 303 8.83 4.30 8.99
C ILE A 303 10.11 3.67 8.48
N ILE A 304 11.08 3.58 9.38
CA ILE A 304 12.44 3.14 9.09
C ILE A 304 12.59 1.70 9.54
N TYR A 305 13.04 0.80 8.68
CA TYR A 305 13.12 -0.62 9.02
C TYR A 305 14.18 -1.38 8.24
N ALA A 306 14.57 -2.55 8.76
CA ALA A 306 15.21 -3.62 8.00
C ALA A 306 14.33 -4.86 8.01
N SER A 307 14.45 -5.74 7.02
CA SER A 307 13.58 -6.92 6.91
C SER A 307 14.22 -8.07 6.15
N ALA A 308 14.85 -9.01 6.86
CA ALA A 308 15.54 -10.14 6.25
C ALA A 308 14.61 -11.10 5.46
N TYR A 309 13.41 -11.39 6.00
CA TYR A 309 12.47 -12.38 5.43
C TYR A 309 11.10 -11.77 5.09
N GLY A 310 10.99 -10.45 4.99
CA GLY A 310 9.75 -9.76 4.68
C GLY A 310 8.80 -9.56 5.86
N ASN A 311 8.99 -10.21 7.01
CA ASN A 311 8.07 -10.16 8.15
C ASN A 311 8.02 -8.76 8.79
N THR A 312 9.17 -8.18 9.13
CA THR A 312 9.24 -6.79 9.63
C THR A 312 8.73 -5.80 8.59
N GLY A 313 8.99 -6.04 7.30
CA GLY A 313 8.45 -5.24 6.19
C GLY A 313 6.93 -5.25 6.13
N ALA A 314 6.27 -6.40 6.38
CA ALA A 314 4.82 -6.50 6.44
C ALA A 314 4.25 -5.71 7.63
N MET A 315 4.90 -5.75 8.80
CA MET A 315 4.54 -4.91 9.95
C MET A 315 4.68 -3.42 9.63
N ALA A 316 5.80 -3.02 8.99
CA ALA A 316 6.05 -1.65 8.56
C ALA A 316 4.93 -1.12 7.64
N GLN A 317 4.45 -1.95 6.72
CA GLN A 317 3.35 -1.60 5.80
C GLN A 317 2.03 -1.41 6.54
N ALA A 318 1.72 -2.28 7.50
CA ALA A 318 0.51 -2.16 8.28
C ALA A 318 0.53 -0.86 9.13
N ILE A 319 1.67 -0.52 9.74
CA ILE A 319 1.85 0.76 10.44
C ILE A 319 1.68 1.93 9.46
N ALA A 320 2.30 1.87 8.28
CA ALA A 320 2.19 2.89 7.26
C ALA A 320 0.73 3.10 6.80
N ARG A 321 -0.04 2.03 6.63
CA ARG A 321 -1.46 2.12 6.32
C ARG A 321 -2.22 2.81 7.43
N GLY A 322 -1.96 2.46 8.70
CA GLY A 322 -2.58 3.10 9.85
C GLY A 322 -2.31 4.60 9.91
N VAL A 323 -1.09 5.03 9.57
CA VAL A 323 -0.75 6.45 9.43
C VAL A 323 -1.50 7.09 8.27
N ALA A 324 -1.42 6.50 7.08
CA ALA A 324 -1.95 7.06 5.85
C ALA A 324 -3.48 7.25 5.88
N LYS A 325 -4.24 6.31 6.45
CA LYS A 325 -5.70 6.43 6.55
C LYS A 325 -6.17 7.61 7.41
N THR A 326 -5.32 8.14 8.28
CA THR A 326 -5.62 9.37 9.02
C THR A 326 -5.40 10.64 8.20
N GLY A 327 -4.84 10.55 6.99
CA GLY A 327 -4.43 11.70 6.17
C GLY A 327 -3.07 12.29 6.55
N VAL A 328 -2.29 11.63 7.42
CA VAL A 328 -0.88 11.95 7.67
C VAL A 328 -0.04 11.20 6.65
N GLY A 329 0.95 11.85 6.04
CA GLY A 329 1.86 11.21 5.10
C GLY A 329 2.70 10.13 5.79
N ALA A 330 2.92 8.99 5.14
CA ALA A 330 3.83 7.96 5.62
C ALA A 330 4.98 7.79 4.63
N GLU A 331 6.21 7.82 5.11
CA GLU A 331 7.40 7.62 4.30
C GLU A 331 8.14 6.37 4.78
N MET A 332 8.20 5.35 3.93
CA MET A 332 8.85 4.07 4.29
C MET A 332 10.30 4.04 3.81
N PHE A 333 11.21 3.67 4.71
CA PHE A 333 12.63 3.55 4.45
C PHE A 333 13.18 2.20 4.88
N ASN A 334 13.64 1.42 3.91
CA ASN A 334 14.41 0.23 4.21
C ASN A 334 15.88 0.61 4.41
N CYS A 335 16.38 0.51 5.65
CA CYS A 335 17.76 0.84 6.01
C CYS A 335 18.81 -0.03 5.29
N GLU A 336 18.43 -1.18 4.75
CA GLU A 336 19.35 -2.06 4.00
C GLU A 336 19.68 -1.49 2.62
N LEU A 337 18.80 -0.58 2.11
CA LEU A 337 18.90 0.04 0.79
C LEU A 337 19.20 1.54 0.86
N ALA A 338 18.76 2.22 1.93
CA ALA A 338 18.92 3.64 2.13
C ALA A 338 20.27 3.98 2.75
N SER A 339 20.88 5.09 2.34
CA SER A 339 22.09 5.60 2.98
C SER A 339 21.77 6.26 4.33
N PRO A 340 22.73 6.36 5.28
CA PRO A 340 22.53 7.08 6.54
C PRO A 340 22.10 8.54 6.36
N ILE A 341 22.56 9.20 5.29
CA ILE A 341 22.20 10.59 4.95
C ILE A 341 20.72 10.68 4.59
N GLU A 342 20.18 9.73 3.82
CA GLU A 342 18.76 9.71 3.48
C GLU A 342 17.89 9.47 4.72
N VAL A 343 18.37 8.67 5.69
CA VAL A 343 17.68 8.48 6.98
C VAL A 343 17.65 9.79 7.77
N GLU A 344 18.78 10.51 7.87
CA GLU A 344 18.83 11.82 8.53
C GLU A 344 17.90 12.84 7.87
N GLU A 345 17.87 12.90 6.54
CA GLU A 345 17.00 13.82 5.79
C GLU A 345 15.51 13.53 6.00
N VAL A 346 15.10 12.25 6.00
CA VAL A 346 13.71 11.89 6.24
C VAL A 346 13.29 12.21 7.67
N LEU A 347 14.17 11.96 8.64
CA LEU A 347 13.91 12.30 10.04
C LEU A 347 13.71 13.80 10.24
N LYS A 348 14.54 14.65 9.60
CA LYS A 348 14.43 16.11 9.70
C LYS A 348 13.07 16.63 9.23
N ARG A 349 12.55 16.10 8.11
CA ARG A 349 11.26 16.55 7.55
C ARG A 349 10.03 15.87 8.14
N SER A 350 10.19 14.73 8.84
CA SER A 350 9.07 14.00 9.44
C SER A 350 8.71 14.55 10.82
N ALA A 351 7.41 14.55 11.13
CA ALA A 351 6.88 15.00 12.42
C ALA A 351 6.87 13.90 13.50
N GLY A 352 7.12 12.64 13.12
CA GLY A 352 7.26 11.49 13.99
C GLY A 352 7.91 10.33 13.25
N PHE A 353 8.24 9.26 13.95
CA PHE A 353 8.87 8.09 13.30
C PHE A 353 8.55 6.76 13.99
N ALA A 354 8.70 5.67 13.25
CA ALA A 354 8.73 4.31 13.79
C ALA A 354 10.00 3.60 13.31
N LEU A 355 10.68 2.85 14.20
CA LEU A 355 11.89 2.10 13.86
C LEU A 355 11.64 0.60 14.03
N GLY A 356 11.91 -0.18 13.00
CA GLY A 356 11.67 -1.62 12.95
C GLY A 356 12.88 -2.47 12.63
N ALA A 357 13.01 -3.61 13.32
CA ALA A 357 14.10 -4.54 13.07
C ALA A 357 13.69 -6.01 13.23
N PRO A 358 14.26 -6.93 12.43
CA PRO A 358 14.29 -8.33 12.79
C PRO A 358 15.35 -8.54 13.89
N THR A 359 15.14 -9.55 14.76
CA THR A 359 16.21 -10.01 15.65
C THR A 359 17.10 -11.02 14.90
N LEU A 360 18.35 -10.68 14.68
CA LEU A 360 19.35 -11.53 14.02
C LEU A 360 20.52 -11.78 14.98
N GLY A 361 20.75 -13.05 15.32
CA GLY A 361 21.81 -13.43 16.25
C GLY A 361 21.69 -12.78 17.65
N GLY A 362 20.44 -12.56 18.12
CA GLY A 362 20.18 -11.93 19.43
C GLY A 362 20.42 -10.41 19.46
N THR A 363 20.60 -9.75 18.29
CA THR A 363 20.96 -8.33 18.22
C THR A 363 20.26 -7.59 17.08
N LEU A 364 20.48 -6.28 17.01
CA LEU A 364 20.03 -5.41 15.92
C LEU A 364 20.94 -5.59 14.69
N PRO A 365 20.37 -5.68 13.47
CA PRO A 365 21.14 -5.58 12.23
C PRO A 365 21.91 -4.25 12.15
N THR A 366 23.15 -4.30 11.60
CA THR A 366 24.01 -3.11 11.47
C THR A 366 23.33 -1.90 10.80
N PRO A 367 22.54 -2.04 9.71
CA PRO A 367 21.84 -0.91 9.13
C PRO A 367 20.87 -0.21 10.11
N VAL A 368 20.19 -0.99 10.97
CA VAL A 368 19.28 -0.43 11.99
C VAL A 368 20.05 0.23 13.12
N GLN A 369 21.20 -0.33 13.51
CA GLN A 369 22.08 0.31 14.52
C GLN A 369 22.55 1.67 14.02
N THR A 370 22.93 1.78 12.76
CA THR A 370 23.34 3.04 12.12
C THR A 370 22.18 4.05 12.09
N ALA A 371 20.99 3.62 11.67
CA ALA A 371 19.80 4.45 11.67
C ALA A 371 19.43 4.94 13.08
N LEU A 372 19.49 4.06 14.08
CA LEU A 372 19.24 4.40 15.48
C LEU A 372 20.27 5.41 16.00
N GLY A 373 21.54 5.28 15.62
CA GLY A 373 22.58 6.26 15.93
C GLY A 373 22.29 7.64 15.33
N ALA A 374 21.85 7.69 14.07
CA ALA A 374 21.42 8.94 13.41
C ALA A 374 20.20 9.56 14.10
N ILE A 375 19.18 8.74 14.47
CA ILE A 375 18.00 9.18 15.20
C ILE A 375 18.36 9.85 16.53
N VAL A 376 19.22 9.18 17.33
CA VAL A 376 19.60 9.70 18.65
C VAL A 376 20.45 10.97 18.54
N LYS A 377 21.29 11.07 17.51
CA LYS A 377 22.14 12.23 17.26
C LYS A 377 21.37 13.47 16.80
N GLU A 378 20.45 13.30 15.84
CA GLU A 378 19.78 14.39 15.12
C GLU A 378 18.31 14.55 15.54
N GLY A 379 17.78 13.62 16.38
CA GLY A 379 16.38 13.53 16.70
C GLY A 379 15.86 14.68 17.55
N ASP A 380 14.76 15.28 17.12
CA ASP A 380 13.95 16.16 17.92
C ASP A 380 13.15 15.33 18.94
N LEU A 381 13.44 15.47 20.22
CA LEU A 381 12.84 14.70 21.32
C LEU A 381 11.33 14.94 21.50
N GLU A 382 10.79 15.99 20.88
CA GLU A 382 9.34 16.21 20.85
C GLU A 382 8.61 15.31 19.86
N LYS A 383 9.33 14.70 18.91
CA LYS A 383 8.72 13.80 17.91
C LYS A 383 8.27 12.50 18.57
N PRO A 384 6.97 12.14 18.42
CA PRO A 384 6.51 10.84 18.90
C PRO A 384 7.15 9.73 18.07
N CYS A 385 7.47 8.64 18.73
CA CYS A 385 8.12 7.50 18.09
C CYS A 385 7.42 6.18 18.41
N GLY A 386 7.89 5.10 17.78
CA GLY A 386 7.48 3.74 18.10
C GLY A 386 8.53 2.72 17.66
N SER A 387 8.48 1.54 18.23
CA SER A 387 9.38 0.43 17.92
C SER A 387 8.61 -0.83 17.55
N PHE A 388 9.10 -1.58 16.57
CA PHE A 388 8.46 -2.81 16.12
C PHE A 388 9.48 -3.82 15.53
N GLY A 389 9.07 -5.09 15.42
CA GLY A 389 9.94 -6.04 14.75
C GLY A 389 9.51 -7.49 14.88
N SER A 390 10.14 -8.32 14.05
CA SER A 390 9.91 -9.76 14.01
C SER A 390 11.10 -10.54 14.54
N PHE A 391 10.85 -11.75 15.03
CA PHE A 391 11.88 -12.63 15.55
C PHE A 391 11.52 -14.11 15.38
N GLY A 392 12.51 -15.00 15.40
CA GLY A 392 12.30 -16.44 15.38
C GLY A 392 12.32 -17.07 16.78
N TRP A 393 13.34 -16.74 17.57
CA TRP A 393 13.62 -17.39 18.86
C TRP A 393 13.52 -16.46 20.06
N SER A 394 14.20 -15.32 20.08
CA SER A 394 14.40 -14.51 21.27
C SER A 394 13.79 -13.11 21.24
N GLY A 395 14.00 -12.30 20.23
CA GLY A 395 13.27 -11.05 20.01
C GLY A 395 13.76 -9.82 20.79
N GLU A 396 15.05 -9.74 21.07
CA GLU A 396 15.67 -8.65 21.83
C GLU A 396 15.76 -7.34 21.05
N ALA A 397 15.78 -7.40 19.73
CA ALA A 397 15.99 -6.22 18.86
C ALA A 397 15.00 -5.10 19.16
N VAL A 398 13.71 -5.41 19.30
CA VAL A 398 12.67 -4.39 19.59
C VAL A 398 12.89 -3.75 20.96
N GLN A 399 13.22 -4.56 21.97
CA GLN A 399 13.51 -4.07 23.32
C GLN A 399 14.75 -3.19 23.34
N MET A 400 15.78 -3.53 22.53
CA MET A 400 16.99 -2.72 22.40
C MET A 400 16.69 -1.36 21.74
N ILE A 401 15.83 -1.33 20.71
CA ILE A 401 15.38 -0.09 20.09
C ILE A 401 14.62 0.75 21.11
N ASP A 402 13.59 0.18 21.72
CA ASP A 402 12.71 0.88 22.65
C ASP A 402 13.49 1.47 23.83
N LYS A 403 14.35 0.66 24.46
CA LYS A 403 15.20 1.11 25.55
C LYS A 403 16.10 2.27 25.12
N ARG A 404 16.77 2.19 23.98
CA ARG A 404 17.67 3.26 23.52
C ARG A 404 16.93 4.55 23.19
N LEU A 405 15.72 4.47 22.61
CA LEU A 405 14.88 5.63 22.36
C LEU A 405 14.40 6.25 23.67
N THR A 406 13.95 5.45 24.62
CA THR A 406 13.53 5.90 25.96
C THR A 406 14.68 6.52 26.72
N ASP A 407 15.86 5.88 26.76
CA ASP A 407 17.07 6.40 27.41
C ASP A 407 17.54 7.73 26.79
N ALA A 408 17.31 7.93 25.49
CA ALA A 408 17.57 9.18 24.79
C ALA A 408 16.50 10.27 25.02
N GLY A 409 15.38 9.95 25.68
CA GLY A 409 14.31 10.90 26.03
C GLY A 409 13.16 11.00 25.03
N PHE A 410 13.10 10.12 24.01
CA PHE A 410 11.95 10.08 23.09
C PHE A 410 10.71 9.51 23.78
N LYS A 411 9.53 9.96 23.33
CA LYS A 411 8.23 9.50 23.84
C LYS A 411 7.59 8.51 22.88
N SER A 412 7.37 7.30 23.36
CA SER A 412 6.67 6.28 22.58
C SER A 412 5.19 6.65 22.41
N ALA A 413 4.66 6.52 21.20
CA ALA A 413 3.26 6.72 20.86
C ALA A 413 2.44 5.44 20.98
N PHE A 414 3.08 4.28 20.98
CA PHE A 414 2.47 2.97 21.16
C PHE A 414 3.46 1.99 21.80
N GLU A 415 2.93 0.92 22.40
CA GLU A 415 3.75 -0.12 23.01
C GLU A 415 4.59 -0.87 21.97
N PRO A 416 5.83 -1.30 22.31
CA PRO A 416 6.71 -2.00 21.40
C PRO A 416 6.09 -3.25 20.78
N LEU A 417 5.97 -3.28 19.44
CA LEU A 417 5.32 -4.36 18.72
C LEU A 417 6.29 -5.51 18.41
N ARG A 418 5.99 -6.69 18.90
CA ARG A 418 6.84 -7.89 18.71
C ARG A 418 6.05 -9.01 18.06
N CYS A 419 6.56 -9.52 16.95
CA CYS A 419 5.94 -10.63 16.23
C CYS A 419 6.89 -11.82 16.12
N LYS A 420 6.43 -13.00 16.55
CA LYS A 420 7.18 -14.24 16.37
C LYS A 420 6.88 -14.83 15.00
N PHE A 421 7.91 -14.99 14.17
CA PHE A 421 7.82 -15.46 12.79
C PHE A 421 6.95 -14.56 11.90
N LYS A 422 6.01 -15.14 11.17
CA LYS A 422 5.14 -14.42 10.21
C LYS A 422 3.99 -13.71 10.95
N PRO A 423 3.76 -12.42 10.69
CA PRO A 423 2.60 -11.73 11.25
C PRO A 423 1.28 -12.38 10.84
N THR A 424 0.41 -12.56 11.82
CA THR A 424 -1.01 -12.96 11.63
C THR A 424 -1.85 -11.75 11.23
N ALA A 425 -3.11 -11.97 10.84
CA ALA A 425 -4.06 -10.89 10.58
C ALA A 425 -4.25 -10.00 11.82
N GLU A 426 -4.33 -10.60 13.01
CA GLU A 426 -4.40 -9.89 14.30
C GLU A 426 -3.17 -9.02 14.54
N THR A 427 -1.94 -9.55 14.32
CA THR A 427 -0.70 -8.77 14.45
C THR A 427 -0.67 -7.59 13.47
N LEU A 428 -1.13 -7.79 12.24
CA LEU A 428 -1.17 -6.72 11.24
C LEU A 428 -2.22 -5.67 11.58
N GLN A 429 -3.36 -6.07 12.14
CA GLN A 429 -4.38 -5.13 12.65
C GLN A 429 -3.82 -4.30 13.81
N LEU A 430 -3.13 -4.94 14.76
CA LEU A 430 -2.43 -4.27 15.86
C LEU A 430 -1.40 -3.24 15.34
N CYS A 431 -0.61 -3.60 14.33
CA CYS A 431 0.34 -2.70 13.68
C CYS A 431 -0.37 -1.50 13.03
N GLU A 432 -1.50 -1.72 12.36
CA GLU A 432 -2.30 -0.66 11.75
C GLU A 432 -2.88 0.30 12.79
N GLU A 433 -3.46 -0.21 13.87
CA GLU A 433 -3.96 0.61 14.98
C GLU A 433 -2.84 1.45 15.62
N SER A 434 -1.66 0.84 15.82
CA SER A 434 -0.49 1.54 16.35
C SER A 434 0.01 2.65 15.42
N GLY A 435 -0.05 2.43 14.10
CA GLY A 435 0.22 3.48 13.11
C GLY A 435 -0.76 4.65 13.21
N THR A 436 -2.03 4.35 13.46
CA THR A 436 -3.07 5.37 13.68
C THR A 436 -2.79 6.19 14.95
N ASP A 437 -2.40 5.54 16.05
CA ASP A 437 -2.05 6.21 17.30
C ASP A 437 -0.83 7.12 17.12
N LEU A 438 0.19 6.67 16.40
CA LEU A 438 1.36 7.49 16.07
C LEU A 438 0.97 8.74 15.28
N ALA A 439 0.11 8.61 14.29
CA ALA A 439 -0.39 9.75 13.51
C ALA A 439 -1.24 10.72 14.34
N GLN A 440 -2.06 10.22 15.25
CA GLN A 440 -2.84 11.04 16.18
C GLN A 440 -1.94 11.79 17.17
N ALA A 441 -0.86 11.15 17.65
CA ALA A 441 0.13 11.80 18.49
C ALA A 441 0.82 12.96 17.76
N VAL A 442 1.23 12.76 16.51
CA VAL A 442 1.79 13.80 15.63
C VAL A 442 0.82 14.97 15.47
N ARG A 443 -0.43 14.70 15.10
CA ARG A 443 -1.47 15.74 14.96
C ARG A 443 -1.73 16.52 16.24
N LYS A 444 -1.71 15.86 17.39
CA LYS A 444 -1.92 16.48 18.70
C LYS A 444 -0.80 17.47 19.03
N ILE A 445 0.44 17.12 18.73
CA ILE A 445 1.59 18.00 18.93
C ILE A 445 1.50 19.21 18.02
N GLU A 446 1.19 18.99 16.73
CA GLU A 446 1.09 20.07 15.77
C GLU A 446 -0.05 21.06 16.10
N ARG A 447 -1.23 20.56 16.46
CA ARG A 447 -2.32 21.42 16.93
C ARG A 447 -1.93 22.27 18.14
N ARG A 448 -1.13 21.71 19.07
CA ARG A 448 -0.62 22.48 20.21
C ARG A 448 0.33 23.57 19.76
N LYS A 449 1.25 23.31 18.82
CA LYS A 449 2.16 24.31 18.25
C LYS A 449 1.38 25.44 17.58
N GLN A 450 0.41 25.14 16.74
CA GLN A 450 -0.45 26.12 16.06
C GLN A 450 -1.27 26.97 17.04
N VAL A 451 -1.82 26.37 18.11
CA VAL A 451 -2.54 27.14 19.16
C VAL A 451 -1.61 28.09 19.90
N LEU A 452 -0.39 27.68 20.19
CA LEU A 452 0.61 28.54 20.84
C LEU A 452 1.03 29.68 19.91
N GLU A 453 1.26 29.43 18.64
CA GLU A 453 1.59 30.44 17.64
C GLU A 453 0.46 31.45 17.45
N ARG A 454 -0.81 31.00 17.34
CA ARG A 454 -1.98 31.89 17.26
C ARG A 454 -2.11 32.78 18.49
N LYS A 455 -1.88 32.24 19.70
CA LYS A 455 -1.90 33.00 20.93
C LYS A 455 -0.78 34.06 20.99
N SER A 456 0.41 33.73 20.47
CA SER A 456 1.54 34.67 20.41
C SER A 456 1.29 35.86 19.46
N VAL A 457 0.44 35.66 18.44
CA VAL A 457 0.06 36.70 17.45
C VAL A 457 -1.24 37.43 17.83
N GLY A 458 -1.86 37.08 18.97
CA GLY A 458 -3.06 37.78 19.49
C GLY A 458 -4.35 37.48 18.69
N GLN A 459 -4.40 36.39 17.90
CA GLN A 459 -5.61 35.97 17.18
C GLN A 459 -6.57 35.26 18.13
N ALA A 460 -7.82 35.73 18.19
CA ALA A 460 -8.90 35.03 18.89
C ALA A 460 -9.21 33.67 18.24
N ALA A 461 -9.63 32.70 19.04
CA ALA A 461 -10.11 31.44 18.51
C ALA A 461 -11.38 31.69 17.66
N ASP A 462 -11.40 31.17 16.43
CA ASP A 462 -12.58 31.21 15.59
C ASP A 462 -13.73 30.49 16.29
N GLY A 463 -14.89 31.16 16.42
CA GLY A 463 -16.12 30.57 16.92
C GLY A 463 -16.61 29.43 15.98
N VAL A 464 -17.54 28.62 16.47
CA VAL A 464 -18.19 27.59 15.64
C VAL A 464 -18.90 28.30 14.48
N SER A 465 -18.58 27.93 13.23
CA SER A 465 -19.23 28.52 12.06
C SER A 465 -20.73 28.18 12.03
N ASP A 466 -21.55 29.07 11.47
CA ASP A 466 -23.00 28.83 11.32
C ASP A 466 -23.28 27.55 10.55
N THR A 467 -22.46 27.21 9.56
CA THR A 467 -22.55 25.95 8.82
C THR A 467 -22.35 24.73 9.72
N ALA A 468 -21.33 24.76 10.57
CA ALA A 468 -21.09 23.65 11.50
C ALA A 468 -22.20 23.53 12.56
N ALA A 469 -22.72 24.68 13.04
CA ALA A 469 -23.87 24.71 13.96
C ALA A 469 -25.14 24.16 13.30
N ALA A 470 -25.41 24.49 12.04
CA ALA A 470 -26.56 24.00 11.29
C ALA A 470 -26.47 22.49 11.03
N VAL A 471 -25.30 21.99 10.57
CA VAL A 471 -25.07 20.55 10.34
C VAL A 471 -25.19 19.76 11.65
N GLY A 472 -24.77 20.33 12.79
CA GLY A 472 -24.92 19.72 14.11
C GLY A 472 -26.39 19.47 14.53
N ARG A 473 -27.39 20.08 13.84
CA ARG A 473 -28.82 19.84 14.12
C ARG A 473 -29.36 18.56 13.46
N ILE A 474 -28.60 17.95 12.55
CA ILE A 474 -28.99 16.67 11.98
C ILE A 474 -28.75 15.59 13.05
N VAL A 475 -29.85 15.02 13.54
CA VAL A 475 -29.83 13.97 14.57
C VAL A 475 -29.87 12.59 13.94
N GLY A 476 -29.32 11.60 14.63
CA GLY A 476 -29.37 10.20 14.22
C GLY A 476 -29.57 9.27 15.41
N SER A 477 -29.98 8.06 15.13
CA SER A 477 -30.10 7.00 16.12
C SER A 477 -28.72 6.67 16.70
N LEU A 478 -28.62 6.56 18.02
CA LEU A 478 -27.38 6.13 18.64
C LEU A 478 -27.28 4.59 18.56
N CYS A 479 -26.23 4.12 17.93
CA CYS A 479 -25.99 2.70 17.68
C CYS A 479 -24.56 2.31 18.09
N ALA A 480 -24.37 1.00 18.35
CA ALA A 480 -23.05 0.40 18.43
C ALA A 480 -22.84 -0.52 17.20
N VAL A 481 -21.82 -0.24 16.41
CA VAL A 481 -21.36 -1.11 15.33
C VAL A 481 -20.38 -2.11 15.93
N THR A 482 -20.62 -3.40 15.74
CA THR A 482 -19.74 -4.48 16.18
C THR A 482 -19.38 -5.35 15.00
N THR A 483 -18.11 -5.73 14.88
CA THR A 483 -17.62 -6.49 13.74
C THR A 483 -16.57 -7.52 14.17
N LYS A 484 -16.43 -8.56 13.35
CA LYS A 484 -15.44 -9.63 13.54
C LYS A 484 -14.85 -10.07 12.21
N ASN A 485 -13.55 -10.33 12.20
CA ASN A 485 -12.86 -10.98 11.10
C ASN A 485 -11.86 -11.98 11.68
N GLU A 486 -12.03 -13.26 11.37
CA GLU A 486 -11.28 -14.35 12.01
C GLU A 486 -11.36 -14.24 13.54
N ASP A 487 -10.22 -14.10 14.22
CA ASP A 487 -10.14 -13.97 15.68
C ASP A 487 -10.13 -12.51 16.17
N THR A 488 -10.15 -11.54 15.26
CA THR A 488 -10.09 -10.11 15.59
C THR A 488 -11.49 -9.51 15.61
N GLN A 489 -11.77 -8.74 16.66
CA GLN A 489 -13.06 -8.07 16.85
C GLN A 489 -12.86 -6.57 17.08
N SER A 490 -13.85 -5.77 16.67
CA SER A 490 -13.82 -4.34 16.92
C SER A 490 -15.23 -3.80 17.13
N ALA A 491 -15.33 -2.63 17.79
CA ALA A 491 -16.59 -1.93 17.99
C ALA A 491 -16.40 -0.42 17.99
N MET A 492 -17.46 0.30 17.61
CA MET A 492 -17.55 1.75 17.76
C MET A 492 -18.98 2.21 17.99
N LEU A 493 -19.15 3.41 18.56
CA LEU A 493 -20.43 4.11 18.52
C LEU A 493 -20.64 4.77 17.16
N ALA A 494 -21.86 4.73 16.65
CA ALA A 494 -22.28 5.38 15.42
C ALA A 494 -23.60 6.14 15.64
N SER A 495 -23.68 7.34 15.13
CA SER A 495 -24.93 8.13 15.11
C SER A 495 -25.30 8.65 13.72
N TRP A 496 -24.44 8.46 12.75
CA TRP A 496 -24.71 8.75 11.35
C TRP A 496 -25.16 7.45 10.66
N VAL A 497 -26.37 7.04 10.98
CA VAL A 497 -27.01 5.82 10.50
C VAL A 497 -28.36 6.17 9.91
N SER A 498 -28.66 5.63 8.74
CA SER A 498 -29.95 5.82 8.08
C SER A 498 -30.39 4.57 7.34
N GLN A 499 -31.70 4.31 7.33
CA GLN A 499 -32.29 3.33 6.41
C GLN A 499 -32.11 3.81 4.97
N ALA A 500 -31.68 2.93 4.06
CA ALA A 500 -31.38 3.26 2.67
C ALA A 500 -32.34 2.61 1.67
N SER A 501 -32.92 1.45 1.98
CA SER A 501 -33.83 0.72 1.09
C SER A 501 -34.82 -0.13 1.89
N PHE A 502 -35.98 -0.40 1.28
CA PHE A 502 -36.96 -1.35 1.78
C PHE A 502 -36.83 -2.73 1.14
N ASN A 503 -36.39 -2.80 -0.12
CA ASN A 503 -36.28 -4.06 -0.85
C ASN A 503 -35.11 -4.03 -1.86
N PRO A 504 -34.02 -4.77 -1.59
CA PRO A 504 -33.75 -5.44 -0.32
C PRO A 504 -33.61 -4.43 0.83
N PRO A 505 -33.88 -4.84 2.09
CA PRO A 505 -33.68 -3.96 3.24
C PRO A 505 -32.20 -3.58 3.33
N ALA A 506 -31.91 -2.28 3.41
CA ALA A 506 -30.54 -1.78 3.46
C ALA A 506 -30.43 -0.55 4.34
N LEU A 507 -29.22 -0.28 4.82
CA LEU A 507 -28.90 0.88 5.64
C LEU A 507 -27.55 1.49 5.24
N THR A 508 -27.33 2.74 5.65
CA THR A 508 -26.05 3.41 5.55
C THR A 508 -25.48 3.72 6.94
N VAL A 509 -24.17 3.61 7.05
CA VAL A 509 -23.40 4.03 8.24
C VAL A 509 -22.20 4.85 7.82
N ALA A 510 -21.99 6.03 8.40
CA ALA A 510 -20.76 6.77 8.18
C ALA A 510 -19.70 6.36 9.22
N VAL A 511 -18.51 6.03 8.75
CA VAL A 511 -17.39 5.51 9.55
C VAL A 511 -16.16 6.36 9.30
N ALA A 512 -15.61 6.97 10.35
CA ALA A 512 -14.38 7.74 10.21
C ALA A 512 -13.21 6.81 9.84
N LYS A 513 -12.40 7.23 8.87
CA LYS A 513 -11.26 6.46 8.33
C LYS A 513 -10.25 6.05 9.41
N GLU A 514 -10.09 6.87 10.44
CA GLU A 514 -9.20 6.60 11.57
C GLU A 514 -9.72 5.59 12.59
N ARG A 515 -10.97 5.12 12.48
CA ARG A 515 -11.53 4.12 13.41
C ARG A 515 -11.01 2.72 13.09
N ALA A 516 -10.76 1.93 14.15
CA ALA A 516 -10.30 0.56 14.00
C ALA A 516 -11.29 -0.33 13.22
N VAL A 517 -12.60 -0.09 13.34
CA VAL A 517 -13.64 -0.84 12.61
C VAL A 517 -13.59 -0.61 11.11
N GLU A 518 -12.97 0.47 10.62
CA GLU A 518 -12.90 0.82 9.20
C GLU A 518 -12.37 -0.34 8.35
N SER A 519 -11.30 -0.98 8.80
CA SER A 519 -10.65 -2.08 8.08
C SER A 519 -11.49 -3.36 8.00
N PHE A 520 -12.55 -3.48 8.80
CA PHE A 520 -13.48 -4.59 8.76
C PHE A 520 -14.70 -4.33 7.86
N LEU A 521 -15.01 -3.06 7.59
CA LEU A 521 -16.19 -2.63 6.83
C LEU A 521 -15.89 -2.41 5.34
N MET A 522 -15.11 -3.31 4.75
CA MET A 522 -14.90 -3.41 3.31
C MET A 522 -16.07 -4.16 2.66
N THR A 523 -16.26 -4.03 1.35
CA THR A 523 -17.28 -4.81 0.62
C THR A 523 -17.20 -6.30 0.94
N GLY A 524 -18.32 -6.91 1.28
CA GLY A 524 -18.42 -8.28 1.81
C GLY A 524 -18.13 -8.42 3.31
N GLY A 525 -17.69 -7.36 3.99
CA GLY A 525 -17.49 -7.35 5.45
C GLY A 525 -18.82 -7.44 6.19
N LYS A 526 -18.84 -8.21 7.28
CA LYS A 526 -20.03 -8.42 8.12
C LYS A 526 -19.96 -7.62 9.41
N PHE A 527 -21.10 -7.09 9.84
CA PHE A 527 -21.19 -6.37 11.09
C PHE A 527 -22.62 -6.44 11.68
N ASN A 528 -22.72 -6.19 12.98
CA ASN A 528 -24.01 -5.97 13.64
C ASN A 528 -24.17 -4.48 13.96
N LEU A 529 -25.32 -3.93 13.61
CA LEU A 529 -25.76 -2.63 14.08
C LEU A 529 -26.69 -2.83 15.28
N ASN A 530 -26.18 -2.53 16.47
CA ASN A 530 -26.94 -2.60 17.71
C ASN A 530 -27.57 -1.24 17.97
N VAL A 531 -28.87 -1.11 17.81
CA VAL A 531 -29.64 0.12 18.07
C VAL A 531 -29.81 0.29 19.57
N LEU A 532 -29.30 1.37 20.15
CA LEU A 532 -29.31 1.55 21.61
C LEU A 532 -30.67 2.07 22.13
N LYS A 533 -31.05 1.59 23.31
CA LYS A 533 -32.27 1.98 24.02
C LYS A 533 -32.04 3.26 24.81
N SER A 534 -33.00 4.18 24.77
CA SER A 534 -33.01 5.39 25.61
C SER A 534 -33.09 5.00 27.10
N GLY A 535 -32.18 5.57 27.89
CA GLY A 535 -32.00 5.25 29.31
C GLY A 535 -31.05 4.07 29.59
N GLY A 536 -30.69 3.26 28.58
CA GLY A 536 -29.68 2.19 28.65
C GLY A 536 -28.38 2.48 27.92
N GLU A 537 -28.30 3.56 27.15
CA GLU A 537 -27.16 3.91 26.31
C GLU A 537 -25.89 4.32 27.08
N LYS A 538 -26.04 4.82 28.32
CA LYS A 538 -24.92 5.44 29.05
C LYS A 538 -23.77 4.49 29.32
N ASP A 539 -24.05 3.25 29.67
CA ASP A 539 -23.02 2.25 29.99
C ASP A 539 -22.29 1.82 28.72
N VAL A 540 -23.02 1.65 27.60
CA VAL A 540 -22.42 1.35 26.30
C VAL A 540 -21.58 2.52 25.80
N MET A 541 -22.07 3.76 25.94
CA MET A 541 -21.30 4.97 25.62
C MET A 541 -20.03 5.04 26.46
N LYS A 542 -20.12 4.85 27.77
CA LYS A 542 -18.96 4.89 28.67
C LYS A 542 -17.92 3.84 28.30
N ALA A 543 -18.36 2.64 27.93
CA ALA A 543 -17.50 1.54 27.50
C ALA A 543 -16.80 1.83 26.17
N LEU A 544 -17.50 2.37 25.15
CA LEU A 544 -16.98 2.54 23.79
C LEU A 544 -16.36 3.92 23.48
N LEU A 545 -16.59 4.96 24.33
CA LEU A 545 -15.98 6.29 24.19
C LEU A 545 -14.61 6.40 24.84
N LYS A 546 -14.24 5.47 25.73
CA LYS A 546 -12.89 5.46 26.30
C LYS A 546 -11.85 5.27 25.19
N PRO A 547 -10.65 5.88 25.31
CA PRO A 547 -9.56 5.49 24.43
C PRO A 547 -9.17 4.05 24.68
N PHE A 548 -8.97 3.29 23.61
CA PHE A 548 -8.48 1.92 23.64
C PHE A 548 -7.05 1.87 23.15
N ALA A 549 -6.22 1.10 23.84
CA ALA A 549 -4.93 0.75 23.30
C ALA A 549 -5.09 -0.17 22.05
N PRO A 550 -4.15 -0.13 21.11
CA PRO A 550 -4.14 -1.05 19.98
C PRO A 550 -4.28 -2.51 20.43
N GLY A 551 -5.20 -3.26 19.81
CA GLY A 551 -5.49 -4.65 20.14
C GLY A 551 -6.26 -4.88 21.45
N GLU A 552 -6.66 -3.82 22.18
CA GLU A 552 -7.45 -3.96 23.41
C GLU A 552 -8.85 -4.49 23.12
N ASN A 553 -9.31 -5.43 23.93
CA ASN A 553 -10.68 -5.95 23.83
C ASN A 553 -11.72 -4.86 24.16
N ARG A 554 -12.46 -4.42 23.15
CA ARG A 554 -13.45 -3.34 23.25
C ARG A 554 -14.75 -3.77 23.96
N PHE A 555 -14.93 -5.06 24.14
CA PHE A 555 -16.15 -5.65 24.77
C PHE A 555 -15.99 -5.94 26.27
N GLY A 556 -14.79 -5.79 26.83
CA GLY A 556 -14.52 -6.19 28.22
C GLY A 556 -15.40 -5.54 29.30
N ALA A 557 -16.05 -4.41 28.99
CA ALA A 557 -16.99 -3.73 29.88
C ALA A 557 -18.46 -3.81 29.40
N LEU A 558 -18.74 -4.61 28.37
CA LEU A 558 -20.07 -4.76 27.78
C LEU A 558 -20.58 -6.21 28.00
N ASP A 559 -21.86 -6.34 28.27
CA ASP A 559 -22.55 -7.64 28.26
C ASP A 559 -23.01 -7.91 26.82
N VAL A 560 -22.39 -8.90 26.17
CA VAL A 560 -22.64 -9.23 24.76
C VAL A 560 -22.92 -10.72 24.59
N ASP A 561 -23.79 -11.02 23.64
CA ASP A 561 -23.92 -12.35 23.06
C ASP A 561 -23.19 -12.37 21.71
N ILE A 562 -22.97 -13.54 21.17
CA ILE A 562 -22.35 -13.70 19.84
C ILE A 562 -23.41 -14.18 18.86
N SER A 563 -23.57 -13.48 17.74
CA SER A 563 -24.46 -13.93 16.68
C SER A 563 -23.97 -15.24 16.07
N GLU A 564 -24.87 -16.21 15.98
CA GLU A 564 -24.62 -17.51 15.33
C GLU A 564 -24.44 -17.37 13.80
N THR A 565 -25.00 -16.30 13.21
CA THR A 565 -25.01 -16.07 11.74
C THR A 565 -23.68 -15.54 11.24
N ASN A 566 -23.12 -14.51 11.92
CA ASN A 566 -21.93 -13.80 11.43
C ASN A 566 -20.80 -13.71 12.45
N GLY A 567 -21.00 -14.23 13.67
CA GLY A 567 -20.00 -14.23 14.74
C GLY A 567 -19.73 -12.88 15.39
N CYS A 568 -20.43 -11.81 14.97
CA CYS A 568 -20.28 -10.48 15.55
C CYS A 568 -21.04 -10.37 16.89
N ALA A 569 -20.56 -9.47 17.76
CA ALA A 569 -21.18 -9.27 19.07
C ALA A 569 -22.56 -8.60 18.95
N VAL A 570 -23.50 -9.06 19.78
CA VAL A 570 -24.84 -8.50 20.02
C VAL A 570 -24.85 -7.88 21.41
N VAL A 571 -25.03 -6.56 21.50
CA VAL A 571 -25.07 -5.84 22.79
C VAL A 571 -26.42 -6.11 23.46
N LYS A 572 -26.45 -6.75 24.64
CA LYS A 572 -27.71 -7.12 25.33
C LYS A 572 -28.57 -5.95 25.76
N GLN A 573 -27.95 -4.79 26.02
CA GLN A 573 -28.65 -3.55 26.35
C GLN A 573 -29.24 -2.82 25.14
N ALA A 574 -29.05 -3.35 23.91
CA ALA A 574 -29.64 -2.77 22.72
C ALA A 574 -31.15 -3.01 22.65
N LEU A 575 -31.84 -2.12 21.95
CA LEU A 575 -33.25 -2.24 21.58
C LEU A 575 -33.47 -3.28 20.49
N ALA A 576 -32.57 -3.27 19.51
CA ALA A 576 -32.58 -4.18 18.38
C ALA A 576 -31.16 -4.42 17.87
N CYS A 577 -30.96 -5.57 17.24
CA CYS A 577 -29.75 -5.90 16.52
C CYS A 577 -30.09 -6.16 15.05
N VAL A 578 -29.34 -5.54 14.15
CA VAL A 578 -29.48 -5.70 12.69
C VAL A 578 -28.17 -6.25 12.15
N GLU A 579 -28.23 -7.45 11.60
CA GLU A 579 -27.08 -8.16 11.02
C GLU A 579 -26.94 -7.76 9.56
N CYS A 580 -25.77 -7.27 9.18
CA CYS A 580 -25.55 -6.62 7.90
C CYS A 580 -24.30 -7.14 7.18
N THR A 581 -24.37 -7.13 5.84
CA THR A 581 -23.21 -7.32 4.96
C THR A 581 -23.01 -6.07 4.13
N VAL A 582 -21.77 -5.57 4.12
CA VAL A 582 -21.40 -4.39 3.34
C VAL A 582 -21.48 -4.72 1.85
N THR A 583 -22.28 -3.95 1.10
CA THR A 583 -22.42 -4.09 -0.35
C THR A 583 -21.58 -3.08 -1.12
N LYS A 584 -21.48 -1.86 -0.60
CA LYS A 584 -20.72 -0.77 -1.24
C LYS A 584 -20.28 0.26 -0.20
N ARG A 585 -19.20 0.98 -0.49
CA ARG A 585 -18.83 2.14 0.31
C ARG A 585 -18.39 3.30 -0.59
N MET A 586 -18.65 4.53 -0.15
CA MET A 586 -18.32 5.75 -0.83
C MET A 586 -17.42 6.62 0.03
N GLU A 587 -16.36 7.15 -0.53
CA GLU A 587 -15.46 8.07 0.16
C GLU A 587 -16.12 9.44 0.36
N ALA A 588 -16.13 9.94 1.57
CA ALA A 588 -16.72 11.22 1.96
C ALA A 588 -15.76 11.98 2.89
N GLY A 589 -14.69 12.55 2.32
CA GLY A 589 -13.66 13.27 3.07
C GLY A 589 -12.93 12.37 4.08
N ASP A 590 -13.10 12.65 5.37
CA ASP A 590 -12.50 11.90 6.49
C ASP A 590 -13.32 10.66 6.91
N HIS A 591 -14.44 10.39 6.23
CA HIS A 591 -15.32 9.25 6.47
C HIS A 591 -15.52 8.38 5.24
N TRP A 592 -15.94 7.15 5.47
CA TRP A 592 -16.61 6.28 4.51
C TRP A 592 -18.10 6.27 4.79
N VAL A 593 -18.93 6.44 3.76
CA VAL A 593 -20.36 6.10 3.81
C VAL A 593 -20.49 4.67 3.34
N VAL A 594 -20.79 3.77 4.28
CA VAL A 594 -20.92 2.33 4.06
C VAL A 594 -22.40 2.04 3.79
N LEU A 595 -22.70 1.44 2.64
CA LEU A 595 -24.01 0.87 2.30
C LEU A 595 -23.98 -0.62 2.62
N ALA A 596 -24.94 -1.10 3.38
CA ALA A 596 -25.02 -2.50 3.77
C ALA A 596 -26.43 -3.05 3.62
N GLU A 597 -26.52 -4.27 3.12
CA GLU A 597 -27.76 -5.03 3.06
C GLU A 597 -28.02 -5.70 4.43
N VAL A 598 -29.29 -5.70 4.84
CA VAL A 598 -29.73 -6.31 6.09
C VAL A 598 -30.06 -7.76 5.83
N GLU A 599 -29.28 -8.68 6.42
CA GLU A 599 -29.52 -10.14 6.34
C GLU A 599 -30.57 -10.59 7.35
N ARG A 600 -30.54 -10.00 8.55
CA ARG A 600 -31.43 -10.37 9.67
C ARG A 600 -31.64 -9.18 10.61
N GLY A 601 -32.83 -9.06 11.16
CA GLY A 601 -33.14 -8.13 12.24
C GLY A 601 -33.73 -8.88 13.45
N THR A 602 -33.29 -8.53 14.67
CA THR A 602 -33.82 -9.08 15.91
C THR A 602 -34.21 -7.94 16.84
N LEU A 603 -35.44 -7.91 17.26
CA LEU A 603 -35.95 -6.96 18.23
C LEU A 603 -35.72 -7.57 19.65
N LEU A 604 -34.89 -6.89 20.45
CA LEU A 604 -34.50 -7.34 21.78
C LEU A 604 -35.46 -6.78 22.87
N ASP A 605 -35.98 -5.57 22.65
CA ASP A 605 -36.94 -4.89 23.53
C ASP A 605 -38.00 -4.18 22.68
N ALA A 606 -39.22 -4.76 22.67
CA ALA A 606 -40.35 -4.25 21.86
C ALA A 606 -40.94 -2.93 22.39
N GLU A 607 -40.84 -2.70 23.70
CA GLU A 607 -41.44 -1.52 24.35
C GLU A 607 -40.46 -0.35 24.51
N GLY A 608 -39.18 -0.58 24.18
CA GLY A 608 -38.13 0.41 24.33
C GLY A 608 -38.22 1.53 23.27
N VAL A 609 -37.62 2.67 23.55
CA VAL A 609 -37.51 3.83 22.64
C VAL A 609 -36.05 3.98 22.21
N THR A 610 -35.84 4.23 20.92
CA THR A 610 -34.48 4.43 20.34
C THR A 610 -33.80 5.65 20.97
N SER A 611 -32.56 5.49 21.40
CA SER A 611 -31.73 6.59 21.85
C SER A 611 -31.29 7.46 20.68
N ILE A 612 -31.35 8.78 20.87
CA ILE A 612 -31.00 9.80 19.87
C ILE A 612 -29.76 10.55 20.33
N HIS A 613 -28.79 10.72 19.43
CA HIS A 613 -27.60 11.53 19.70
C HIS A 613 -27.79 12.97 19.21
N HIS A 614 -27.75 13.92 20.14
CA HIS A 614 -27.79 15.36 19.87
C HIS A 614 -26.38 15.95 19.89
N ARG A 615 -26.04 16.70 18.86
CA ARG A 615 -24.75 17.38 18.75
C ARG A 615 -24.92 18.91 18.77
N LYS A 616 -23.93 19.59 19.34
CA LYS A 616 -23.87 21.05 19.34
C LYS A 616 -23.27 21.62 18.04
N THR A 617 -22.44 20.85 17.39
CA THR A 617 -21.72 21.21 16.16
C THR A 617 -21.60 20.01 15.22
N GLY A 618 -21.52 20.27 13.92
CA GLY A 618 -21.23 19.26 12.89
C GLY A 618 -19.74 19.05 12.61
N SER A 619 -18.85 19.73 13.33
CA SER A 619 -17.39 19.66 13.11
C SER A 619 -16.65 18.71 14.04
N SER A 620 -17.33 18.12 15.02
CA SER A 620 -16.76 17.15 15.98
C SER A 620 -17.83 16.23 16.56
N TYR A 621 -17.41 15.08 17.07
CA TYR A 621 -18.26 14.12 17.79
C TYR A 621 -18.58 14.60 19.20
#